data_26543904f02dfeefc30db61a9f2f5d98
#
_entry.id   26543904f02dfeefc30db61a9f2f5d98
#
_cell.length_a   1.000
_cell.length_b   1.000
_cell.length_c   1.000
_cell.angle_alpha   90.00
_cell.angle_beta   90.00
_cell.angle_gamma   90.00
#
_symmetry.space_group_name_H-M   'P 1'
#
loop_
_entity.id
_entity.type
_entity.pdbx_description
1 polymer ?
#
loop_
_entity_poly.entity_id
_entity_poly.type
_entity_poly.pdbx_seq_one_letter_code
_entity_poly.pdbx_strand_id
1 'polypeptide(L)'
;MDEIHGLVGAFAAAAGRAVAAGFQAIQIHAAHGYLISQFLDPLSNERDDEYGGDLTGRSRFLVEVVDAVRGAVPEGVPVLVRISATDWAAGGWDLDQTIALSKVLKEHGVDVMDVSTGGIMSGVSIPVKPNYQVPFSEQVKAKADIPVTAVGLITKPKQAAKILAHGEADAWRLAAPHCAIRTGRCVQPTSWAYRPPRSPTPRNTWPVRTKSSWGGNFPMGR
;
A
#
# COMPACT_ATOMS: atom_id res chain seq x y z
N MET A 1 24.49 0.89 -11.58
CA MET A 1 23.93 2.17 -11.04
C MET A 1 22.95 2.80 -12.03
N ASP A 2 23.33 3.06 -13.27
CA ASP A 2 22.48 3.72 -14.28
C ASP A 2 21.15 3.01 -14.53
N GLU A 3 21.12 1.66 -14.48
CA GLU A 3 19.89 0.90 -14.62
C GLU A 3 18.93 1.12 -13.45
N ILE A 4 19.42 1.20 -12.20
CA ILE A 4 18.57 1.44 -11.02
C ILE A 4 17.95 2.84 -11.10
N HIS A 5 18.76 3.86 -11.42
CA HIS A 5 18.25 5.22 -11.61
C HIS A 5 17.24 5.30 -12.79
N GLY A 6 17.49 4.52 -13.87
CA GLY A 6 16.54 4.38 -14.97
C GLY A 6 15.21 3.79 -14.53
N LEU A 7 15.21 2.79 -13.63
CA LEU A 7 14.01 2.20 -13.05
C LEU A 7 13.27 3.19 -12.15
N VAL A 8 13.98 3.93 -11.28
CA VAL A 8 13.38 4.99 -10.45
C VAL A 8 12.65 6.01 -11.32
N GLY A 9 13.29 6.47 -12.42
CA GLY A 9 12.66 7.37 -13.38
C GLY A 9 11.42 6.76 -14.08
N ALA A 10 11.45 5.45 -14.36
CA ALA A 10 10.33 4.75 -14.98
C ALA A 10 9.10 4.67 -14.06
N PHE A 11 9.29 4.47 -12.72
CA PHE A 11 8.21 4.53 -11.74
C PHE A 11 7.58 5.93 -11.69
N ALA A 12 8.39 6.98 -11.62
CA ALA A 12 7.92 8.37 -11.62
C ALA A 12 7.12 8.69 -12.90
N ALA A 13 7.66 8.33 -14.06
CA ALA A 13 6.99 8.53 -15.35
C ALA A 13 5.66 7.76 -15.45
N ALA A 14 5.60 6.53 -14.89
CA ALA A 14 4.37 5.74 -14.85
C ALA A 14 3.30 6.41 -13.94
N ALA A 15 3.70 6.93 -12.79
CA ALA A 15 2.81 7.65 -11.88
C ALA A 15 2.25 8.92 -12.55
N GLY A 16 3.09 9.71 -13.22
CA GLY A 16 2.64 10.90 -13.97
C GLY A 16 1.63 10.55 -15.06
N ARG A 17 1.88 9.48 -15.85
CA ARG A 17 0.91 9.01 -16.87
C ARG A 17 -0.41 8.53 -16.25
N ALA A 18 -0.36 7.85 -15.09
CA ALA A 18 -1.57 7.41 -14.41
C ALA A 18 -2.42 8.60 -13.96
N VAL A 19 -1.81 9.62 -13.36
CA VAL A 19 -2.52 10.85 -12.98
C VAL A 19 -3.09 11.58 -14.20
N ALA A 20 -2.32 11.69 -15.28
CA ALA A 20 -2.79 12.28 -16.53
C ALA A 20 -3.98 11.50 -17.15
N ALA A 21 -4.04 10.20 -16.93
CA ALA A 21 -5.17 9.34 -17.32
C ALA A 21 -6.37 9.41 -16.37
N GLY A 22 -6.32 10.21 -15.28
CA GLY A 22 -7.41 10.43 -14.35
C GLY A 22 -7.42 9.53 -13.12
N PHE A 23 -6.35 8.77 -12.84
CA PHE A 23 -6.23 8.05 -11.58
C PHE A 23 -6.04 9.04 -10.43
N GLN A 24 -6.73 8.78 -9.31
CA GLN A 24 -6.79 9.67 -8.15
C GLN A 24 -5.89 9.24 -6.98
N ALA A 25 -5.21 8.11 -7.12
CA ALA A 25 -4.24 7.60 -6.15
C ALA A 25 -3.21 6.74 -6.87
N ILE A 26 -1.99 6.69 -6.36
CA ILE A 26 -0.90 5.85 -6.87
C ILE A 26 -0.51 4.86 -5.79
N GLN A 27 -0.36 3.58 -6.17
CA GLN A 27 0.17 2.57 -5.27
C GLN A 27 1.46 1.98 -5.84
N ILE A 28 2.55 2.13 -5.09
CA ILE A 28 3.84 1.51 -5.38
C ILE A 28 3.80 0.07 -4.86
N HIS A 29 4.11 -0.88 -5.73
CA HIS A 29 4.11 -2.30 -5.36
C HIS A 29 5.49 -2.74 -4.90
N ALA A 30 5.66 -2.88 -3.59
CA ALA A 30 6.90 -3.29 -2.92
C ALA A 30 6.76 -4.65 -2.19
N ALA A 31 5.96 -5.56 -2.74
CA ALA A 31 5.57 -6.81 -2.09
C ALA A 31 5.68 -8.02 -3.02
N HIS A 32 5.48 -9.22 -2.48
CA HIS A 32 5.17 -10.49 -3.16
C HIS A 32 6.26 -10.99 -4.13
N GLY A 33 7.54 -10.77 -3.83
CA GLY A 33 8.66 -11.26 -4.64
C GLY A 33 8.89 -10.47 -5.93
N TYR A 34 8.21 -9.32 -6.12
CA TYR A 34 8.49 -8.42 -7.24
C TYR A 34 9.69 -7.53 -6.96
N LEU A 35 10.13 -6.78 -7.97
CA LEU A 35 11.41 -6.07 -8.00
C LEU A 35 11.77 -5.37 -6.67
N ILE A 36 10.90 -4.49 -6.17
CA ILE A 36 11.20 -3.74 -4.95
C ILE A 36 11.33 -4.66 -3.73
N SER A 37 10.44 -5.67 -3.60
CA SER A 37 10.55 -6.62 -2.49
C SER A 37 11.82 -7.47 -2.55
N GLN A 38 12.37 -7.73 -3.74
CA GLN A 38 13.66 -8.42 -3.89
C GLN A 38 14.84 -7.57 -3.40
N PHE A 39 14.76 -6.23 -3.53
CA PHE A 39 15.75 -5.33 -2.93
C PHE A 39 15.64 -5.29 -1.40
N LEU A 40 14.42 -5.31 -0.86
CA LEU A 40 14.16 -5.22 0.58
C LEU A 40 14.59 -6.48 1.33
N ASP A 41 14.30 -7.65 0.77
CA ASP A 41 14.46 -8.93 1.44
C ASP A 41 15.93 -9.36 1.55
N PRO A 42 16.43 -9.63 2.78
CA PRO A 42 17.82 -10.04 3.00
C PRO A 42 18.17 -11.42 2.41
N LEU A 43 17.18 -12.29 2.13
CA LEU A 43 17.42 -13.60 1.52
C LEU A 43 17.55 -13.53 0.00
N SER A 44 17.07 -12.47 -0.64
CA SER A 44 17.16 -12.29 -2.09
C SER A 44 18.16 -11.22 -2.48
N ASN A 45 18.43 -10.24 -1.62
CA ASN A 45 19.36 -9.15 -1.87
C ASN A 45 20.75 -9.48 -1.31
N GLU A 46 21.61 -10.04 -2.17
CA GLU A 46 23.01 -10.37 -1.86
C GLU A 46 23.98 -9.26 -2.33
N ARG A 47 23.48 -8.04 -2.56
CA ARG A 47 24.32 -6.92 -3.04
C ARG A 47 25.25 -6.43 -1.94
N ASP A 48 26.46 -6.05 -2.35
CA ASP A 48 27.53 -5.46 -1.51
C ASP A 48 27.73 -3.96 -1.76
N ASP A 49 26.90 -3.36 -2.62
CA ASP A 49 26.87 -1.93 -2.90
C ASP A 49 25.86 -1.17 -2.01
N GLU A 50 25.65 0.10 -2.29
CA GLU A 50 24.74 0.98 -1.52
C GLU A 50 23.27 0.58 -1.53
N TYR A 51 22.85 -0.40 -2.35
CA TYR A 51 21.50 -0.97 -2.39
C TYR A 51 21.39 -2.33 -1.69
N GLY A 52 22.43 -2.77 -0.98
CA GLY A 52 22.46 -4.03 -0.25
C GLY A 52 22.85 -3.87 1.22
N GLY A 53 23.21 -4.98 1.86
CA GLY A 53 23.70 -5.02 3.23
C GLY A 53 22.60 -4.80 4.27
N ASP A 54 22.68 -3.71 5.02
CA ASP A 54 21.74 -3.40 6.12
C ASP A 54 20.35 -2.95 5.63
N LEU A 55 19.42 -2.71 6.57
CA LEU A 55 18.08 -2.25 6.25
C LEU A 55 18.08 -0.95 5.44
N THR A 56 19.00 -0.03 5.74
CA THR A 56 19.08 1.26 5.05
C THR A 56 19.46 1.07 3.58
N GLY A 57 20.49 0.28 3.31
CA GLY A 57 20.92 -0.03 1.94
C GLY A 57 19.82 -0.76 1.14
N ARG A 58 19.26 -1.85 1.71
CA ARG A 58 18.19 -2.59 1.05
C ARG A 58 16.91 -1.76 0.79
N SER A 59 16.65 -0.76 1.63
CA SER A 59 15.48 0.13 1.51
C SER A 59 15.70 1.29 0.52
N ARG A 60 16.93 1.63 0.18
CA ARG A 60 17.31 2.78 -0.65
C ARG A 60 16.50 2.85 -1.94
N PHE A 61 16.43 1.74 -2.67
CA PHE A 61 15.70 1.73 -3.95
C PHE A 61 14.22 2.11 -3.79
N LEU A 62 13.53 1.59 -2.75
CA LEU A 62 12.14 1.97 -2.50
C LEU A 62 12.01 3.44 -2.12
N VAL A 63 12.89 3.96 -1.27
CA VAL A 63 12.87 5.38 -0.84
C VAL A 63 13.05 6.29 -2.05
N GLU A 64 14.02 6.02 -2.92
CA GLU A 64 14.24 6.79 -4.14
C GLU A 64 13.04 6.72 -5.10
N VAL A 65 12.38 5.56 -5.22
CA VAL A 65 11.15 5.41 -6.00
C VAL A 65 10.02 6.25 -5.41
N VAL A 66 9.87 6.25 -4.08
CA VAL A 66 8.84 7.05 -3.40
C VAL A 66 9.06 8.54 -3.63
N ASP A 67 10.29 9.03 -3.44
CA ASP A 67 10.65 10.43 -3.65
C ASP A 67 10.39 10.87 -5.10
N ALA A 68 10.81 10.04 -6.06
CA ALA A 68 10.61 10.32 -7.48
C ALA A 68 9.12 10.32 -7.88
N VAL A 69 8.33 9.37 -7.35
CA VAL A 69 6.88 9.32 -7.57
C VAL A 69 6.20 10.52 -6.91
N ARG A 70 6.57 10.85 -5.67
CA ARG A 70 6.03 12.01 -4.95
C ARG A 70 6.28 13.31 -5.70
N GLY A 71 7.49 13.48 -6.26
CA GLY A 71 7.84 14.64 -7.09
C GLY A 71 7.13 14.69 -8.45
N ALA A 72 6.65 13.54 -8.96
CA ALA A 72 5.98 13.44 -10.27
C ALA A 72 4.45 13.58 -10.21
N VAL A 73 3.84 13.57 -9.01
CA VAL A 73 2.39 13.66 -8.85
C VAL A 73 2.00 14.90 -8.03
N PRO A 74 0.81 15.50 -8.25
CA PRO A 74 0.33 16.62 -7.45
C PRO A 74 0.22 16.27 -5.96
N GLU A 75 0.42 17.25 -5.08
CA GLU A 75 0.37 17.08 -3.61
C GLU A 75 -0.95 16.44 -3.12
N GLY A 76 -2.07 16.73 -3.77
CA GLY A 76 -3.38 16.17 -3.41
C GLY A 76 -3.63 14.74 -3.91
N VAL A 77 -2.67 14.09 -4.58
CA VAL A 77 -2.77 12.69 -5.03
C VAL A 77 -2.11 11.78 -3.99
N PRO A 78 -2.85 10.90 -3.31
CA PRO A 78 -2.28 9.99 -2.33
C PRO A 78 -1.29 9.01 -2.97
N VAL A 79 -0.16 8.79 -2.29
CA VAL A 79 0.81 7.75 -2.63
C VAL A 79 0.77 6.66 -1.56
N LEU A 80 0.47 5.45 -1.99
CA LEU A 80 0.41 4.28 -1.15
C LEU A 80 1.60 3.36 -1.46
N VAL A 81 2.06 2.63 -0.44
CA VAL A 81 3.05 1.55 -0.64
C VAL A 81 2.45 0.23 -0.19
N ARG A 82 2.45 -0.76 -1.08
CA ARG A 82 2.09 -2.13 -0.71
C ARG A 82 3.34 -2.92 -0.35
N ILE A 83 3.33 -3.55 0.83
CA ILE A 83 4.46 -4.29 1.37
C ILE A 83 4.05 -5.69 1.84
N SER A 84 4.95 -6.66 1.76
CA SER A 84 4.86 -7.92 2.50
C SER A 84 5.51 -7.73 3.86
N ALA A 85 4.73 -7.76 4.94
CA ALA A 85 5.24 -7.49 6.29
C ALA A 85 6.10 -8.62 6.87
N THR A 86 6.11 -9.80 6.26
CA THR A 86 6.98 -10.93 6.60
C THR A 86 7.03 -11.91 5.45
N ASP A 87 8.15 -12.58 5.30
CA ASP A 87 8.33 -13.68 4.33
C ASP A 87 7.95 -15.04 4.89
N TRP A 88 7.60 -15.10 6.18
CA TRP A 88 7.35 -16.35 6.91
C TRP A 88 8.56 -17.29 6.94
N ALA A 89 9.77 -16.75 6.73
CA ALA A 89 11.04 -17.47 6.68
C ALA A 89 12.02 -16.87 7.70
N ALA A 90 12.78 -17.73 8.38
CA ALA A 90 13.84 -17.29 9.28
C ALA A 90 14.94 -16.57 8.49
N GLY A 91 15.41 -15.43 9.00
CA GLY A 91 16.44 -14.61 8.35
C GLY A 91 15.95 -13.79 7.16
N GLY A 92 14.67 -13.89 6.78
CA GLY A 92 14.06 -13.08 5.73
C GLY A 92 13.53 -11.75 6.24
N TRP A 93 12.68 -11.12 5.44
CA TRP A 93 11.98 -9.90 5.81
C TRP A 93 10.98 -10.16 6.93
N ASP A 94 10.91 -9.27 7.91
CA ASP A 94 10.07 -9.41 9.09
C ASP A 94 9.29 -8.13 9.44
N LEU A 95 8.44 -8.24 10.46
CA LEU A 95 7.57 -7.16 10.89
C LEU A 95 8.35 -5.96 11.47
N ASP A 96 9.45 -6.20 12.17
CA ASP A 96 10.22 -5.11 12.77
C ASP A 96 10.90 -4.26 11.69
N GLN A 97 11.45 -4.89 10.65
CA GLN A 97 11.95 -4.21 9.45
C GLN A 97 10.83 -3.44 8.74
N THR A 98 9.64 -4.03 8.62
CA THR A 98 8.46 -3.36 8.03
C THR A 98 8.08 -2.12 8.81
N ILE A 99 8.04 -2.18 10.14
CA ILE A 99 7.70 -1.03 10.99
C ILE A 99 8.77 0.06 10.86
N ALA A 100 10.06 -0.30 10.89
CA ALA A 100 11.16 0.64 10.72
C ALA A 100 11.09 1.36 9.36
N LEU A 101 10.90 0.60 8.29
CA LEU A 101 10.75 1.14 6.94
C LEU A 101 9.49 2.02 6.81
N SER A 102 8.36 1.63 7.41
CA SER A 102 7.12 2.41 7.36
C SER A 102 7.27 3.81 7.99
N LYS A 103 8.09 3.95 9.04
CA LYS A 103 8.42 5.26 9.62
C LYS A 103 9.19 6.14 8.64
N VAL A 104 10.21 5.58 7.98
CA VAL A 104 10.98 6.28 6.96
C VAL A 104 10.09 6.70 5.80
N LEU A 105 9.26 5.80 5.28
CA LEU A 105 8.37 6.08 4.16
C LEU A 105 7.32 7.16 4.47
N LYS A 106 6.85 7.23 5.72
CA LYS A 106 5.97 8.32 6.19
C LYS A 106 6.66 9.68 6.05
N GLU A 107 7.94 9.78 6.45
CA GLU A 107 8.74 11.01 6.33
C GLU A 107 8.99 11.41 4.87
N HIS A 108 9.02 10.43 3.96
CA HIS A 108 9.15 10.62 2.52
C HIS A 108 7.80 10.83 1.79
N GLY A 109 6.69 11.02 2.54
CA GLY A 109 5.39 11.41 1.99
C GLY A 109 4.54 10.26 1.49
N VAL A 110 4.73 9.05 2.01
CA VAL A 110 3.75 7.95 1.86
C VAL A 110 2.56 8.20 2.76
N ASP A 111 1.37 8.18 2.18
CA ASP A 111 0.11 8.47 2.88
C ASP A 111 -0.50 7.24 3.55
N VAL A 112 -0.33 6.05 2.97
CA VAL A 112 -0.95 4.80 3.46
C VAL A 112 -0.05 3.60 3.17
N MET A 113 0.11 2.72 4.15
CA MET A 113 0.72 1.40 3.94
C MET A 113 -0.35 0.34 3.68
N ASP A 114 -0.25 -0.39 2.57
CA ASP A 114 -1.10 -1.55 2.26
C ASP A 114 -0.36 -2.82 2.68
N VAL A 115 -0.75 -3.39 3.82
CA VAL A 115 0.01 -4.42 4.52
C VAL A 115 -0.50 -5.81 4.16
N SER A 116 0.33 -6.58 3.46
CA SER A 116 0.16 -8.00 3.17
C SER A 116 1.33 -8.83 3.71
N THR A 117 1.47 -10.11 3.33
CA THR A 117 2.57 -10.96 3.75
C THR A 117 2.97 -11.97 2.68
N GLY A 118 4.23 -12.41 2.72
CA GLY A 118 4.75 -13.50 1.88
C GLY A 118 4.88 -13.15 0.41
N GLY A 119 5.10 -14.17 -0.38
CA GLY A 119 5.13 -14.10 -1.84
C GLY A 119 6.54 -14.09 -2.46
N ILE A 120 7.62 -13.98 -1.67
CA ILE A 120 9.00 -14.08 -2.18
C ILE A 120 9.55 -15.49 -2.04
N MET A 121 9.30 -16.15 -0.92
CA MET A 121 9.81 -17.49 -0.66
C MET A 121 8.78 -18.57 -1.03
N SER A 122 9.23 -19.62 -1.72
CA SER A 122 8.43 -20.83 -1.97
C SER A 122 8.60 -21.84 -0.84
N GLY A 123 7.56 -22.66 -0.62
CA GLY A 123 7.65 -23.77 0.36
C GLY A 123 7.54 -23.35 1.83
N VAL A 124 7.30 -22.09 2.13
CA VAL A 124 7.08 -21.61 3.50
C VAL A 124 5.68 -21.96 3.99
N SER A 125 5.57 -22.27 5.28
CA SER A 125 4.28 -22.56 5.92
C SER A 125 3.61 -21.25 6.34
N ILE A 126 2.53 -20.87 5.65
CA ILE A 126 1.74 -19.69 5.98
C ILE A 126 0.49 -20.13 6.74
N PRO A 127 0.18 -19.58 7.93
CA PRO A 127 -1.00 -19.94 8.72
C PRO A 127 -2.27 -19.30 8.14
N VAL A 128 -2.68 -19.74 6.94
CA VAL A 128 -3.79 -19.16 6.18
C VAL A 128 -5.13 -19.40 6.91
N LYS A 129 -5.70 -18.35 7.47
CA LYS A 129 -7.01 -18.33 8.15
C LYS A 129 -7.64 -16.94 8.00
N PRO A 130 -8.95 -16.76 8.29
CA PRO A 130 -9.55 -15.42 8.28
C PRO A 130 -8.75 -14.44 9.15
N ASN A 131 -8.46 -13.25 8.60
CA ASN A 131 -7.66 -12.17 9.23
C ASN A 131 -6.18 -12.48 9.47
N TYR A 132 -5.57 -13.50 8.85
CA TYR A 132 -4.20 -13.91 9.18
C TYR A 132 -3.14 -12.81 8.97
N GLN A 133 -3.43 -11.80 8.16
CA GLN A 133 -2.53 -10.66 7.92
C GLN A 133 -2.91 -9.41 8.74
N VAL A 134 -4.12 -9.35 9.31
CA VAL A 134 -4.58 -8.19 10.08
C VAL A 134 -3.69 -7.83 11.28
N PRO A 135 -3.12 -8.79 12.06
CA PRO A 135 -2.21 -8.45 13.14
C PRO A 135 -0.95 -7.69 12.71
N PHE A 136 -0.53 -7.84 11.44
CA PHE A 136 0.60 -7.08 10.89
C PHE A 136 0.20 -5.64 10.61
N SER A 137 -0.96 -5.41 10.00
CA SER A 137 -1.47 -4.05 9.74
C SER A 137 -1.70 -3.29 11.04
N GLU A 138 -2.26 -3.93 12.06
CA GLU A 138 -2.45 -3.37 13.40
C GLU A 138 -1.12 -2.88 14.00
N GLN A 139 -0.09 -3.71 13.97
CA GLN A 139 1.21 -3.36 14.53
C GLN A 139 1.93 -2.27 13.73
N VAL A 140 1.86 -2.30 12.39
CA VAL A 140 2.42 -1.22 11.56
C VAL A 140 1.72 0.10 11.89
N LYS A 141 0.39 0.10 11.95
CA LYS A 141 -0.39 1.29 12.32
C LYS A 141 0.01 1.84 13.69
N ALA A 142 0.04 0.98 14.70
CA ALA A 142 0.32 1.38 16.06
C ALA A 142 1.75 1.88 16.29
N LYS A 143 2.75 1.26 15.62
CA LYS A 143 4.17 1.52 15.89
C LYS A 143 4.82 2.49 14.90
N ALA A 144 4.30 2.60 13.66
CA ALA A 144 4.78 3.57 12.68
C ALA A 144 3.90 4.83 12.59
N ASP A 145 2.73 4.83 13.24
CA ASP A 145 1.79 5.95 13.26
C ASP A 145 1.47 6.44 11.83
N ILE A 146 1.16 5.51 10.95
CA ILE A 146 0.78 5.75 9.55
C ILE A 146 -0.54 5.03 9.26
N PRO A 147 -1.45 5.61 8.45
CA PRO A 147 -2.65 4.93 8.02
C PRO A 147 -2.33 3.61 7.30
N VAL A 148 -3.14 2.58 7.55
CA VAL A 148 -2.93 1.26 6.95
C VAL A 148 -4.17 0.69 6.30
N THR A 149 -3.96 -0.10 5.24
CA THR A 149 -4.97 -0.97 4.66
C THR A 149 -4.67 -2.42 5.02
N ALA A 150 -5.66 -3.13 5.57
CA ALA A 150 -5.57 -4.55 5.90
C ALA A 150 -6.10 -5.45 4.77
N VAL A 151 -5.51 -6.63 4.66
CA VAL A 151 -5.96 -7.72 3.79
C VAL A 151 -5.84 -9.06 4.55
N GLY A 152 -6.24 -10.17 3.96
CA GLY A 152 -6.05 -11.51 4.52
C GLY A 152 -7.34 -12.26 4.81
N LEU A 153 -7.96 -12.83 3.77
CA LEU A 153 -9.22 -13.57 3.86
C LEU A 153 -10.34 -12.81 4.60
N ILE A 154 -10.44 -11.50 4.34
CA ILE A 154 -11.54 -10.67 4.77
C ILE A 154 -12.68 -10.90 3.77
N THR A 155 -13.58 -11.83 4.08
CA THR A 155 -14.63 -12.29 3.15
C THR A 155 -16.05 -11.92 3.60
N LYS A 156 -16.19 -11.51 4.85
CA LYS A 156 -17.50 -11.20 5.45
C LYS A 156 -17.56 -9.71 5.86
N PRO A 157 -18.70 -9.06 5.61
CA PRO A 157 -18.92 -7.67 5.99
C PRO A 157 -18.73 -7.38 7.47
N LYS A 158 -19.26 -8.25 8.33
CA LYS A 158 -19.07 -8.10 9.79
C LYS A 158 -17.62 -8.22 10.22
N GLN A 159 -16.81 -9.02 9.50
CA GLN A 159 -15.38 -9.14 9.72
C GLN A 159 -14.68 -7.82 9.39
N ALA A 160 -14.93 -7.24 8.22
CA ALA A 160 -14.39 -5.96 7.82
C ALA A 160 -14.79 -4.83 8.78
N ALA A 161 -16.07 -4.77 9.18
CA ALA A 161 -16.55 -3.77 10.14
C ALA A 161 -15.85 -3.87 11.52
N LYS A 162 -15.55 -5.09 11.97
CA LYS A 162 -14.82 -5.30 13.24
C LYS A 162 -13.38 -4.78 13.17
N ILE A 163 -12.65 -5.06 12.09
CA ILE A 163 -11.28 -4.58 11.89
C ILE A 163 -11.21 -3.06 12.04
N LEU A 164 -12.13 -2.33 11.39
CA LEU A 164 -12.19 -0.87 11.51
C LEU A 164 -12.62 -0.41 12.91
N ALA A 165 -13.64 -1.06 13.50
CA ALA A 165 -14.15 -0.68 14.82
C ALA A 165 -13.12 -0.90 15.94
N HIS A 166 -12.26 -1.90 15.82
CA HIS A 166 -11.18 -2.17 16.77
C HIS A 166 -9.93 -1.32 16.50
N GLY A 167 -9.89 -0.56 15.42
CA GLY A 167 -8.74 0.26 15.06
C GLY A 167 -7.55 -0.53 14.49
N GLU A 168 -7.76 -1.80 14.12
CA GLU A 168 -6.73 -2.69 13.57
C GLU A 168 -6.23 -2.24 12.18
N ALA A 169 -7.05 -1.46 11.45
CA ALA A 169 -6.70 -0.80 10.20
C ALA A 169 -7.64 0.40 9.94
N ASP A 170 -7.27 1.26 8.99
CA ASP A 170 -8.07 2.41 8.53
C ASP A 170 -8.91 2.07 7.30
N ALA A 171 -8.47 1.08 6.55
CA ALA A 171 -9.17 0.52 5.40
C ALA A 171 -8.92 -0.98 5.28
N TRP A 172 -9.65 -1.64 4.39
CA TRP A 172 -9.47 -3.05 4.10
C TRP A 172 -9.67 -3.34 2.61
N ARG A 173 -9.06 -4.42 2.13
CA ARG A 173 -9.18 -4.89 0.76
C ARG A 173 -9.88 -6.22 0.68
N LEU A 174 -10.79 -6.35 -0.27
CA LEU A 174 -11.34 -7.63 -0.70
C LEU A 174 -10.49 -8.18 -1.84
N ALA A 175 -9.94 -9.38 -1.66
CA ALA A 175 -9.32 -10.15 -2.73
C ALA A 175 -10.16 -11.40 -3.00
N ALA A 176 -10.08 -11.96 -4.19
CA ALA A 176 -10.59 -13.26 -4.62
C ALA A 176 -12.11 -13.51 -4.65
N PRO A 177 -12.96 -13.33 -3.62
CA PRO A 177 -14.38 -13.69 -3.76
C PRO A 177 -15.12 -12.85 -4.78
N HIS A 178 -14.65 -11.65 -5.08
CA HIS A 178 -15.28 -10.71 -6.02
C HIS A 178 -14.67 -10.74 -7.43
N CYS A 179 -13.45 -11.26 -7.59
CA CYS A 179 -12.88 -11.53 -8.92
C CYS A 179 -13.55 -12.72 -9.64
N ALA A 180 -14.29 -13.54 -8.93
CA ALA A 180 -15.03 -14.67 -9.50
C ALA A 180 -16.39 -14.27 -10.13
N ILE A 181 -16.83 -13.02 -10.00
CA ILE A 181 -18.05 -12.54 -10.67
C ILE A 181 -17.71 -12.20 -12.11
N ARG A 182 -18.00 -13.14 -12.98
CA ARG A 182 -17.75 -13.17 -14.44
C ARG A 182 -18.53 -12.11 -15.24
N THR A 183 -19.10 -11.09 -14.65
CA THR A 183 -20.03 -10.17 -15.30
C THR A 183 -19.75 -8.68 -15.05
N GLY A 184 -18.51 -8.26 -14.81
CA GLY A 184 -18.15 -6.84 -14.88
C GLY A 184 -18.98 -5.82 -14.08
N ARG A 185 -19.90 -6.27 -13.24
CA ARG A 185 -20.66 -5.43 -12.31
C ARG A 185 -20.31 -5.81 -10.88
N CYS A 186 -19.70 -4.87 -10.16
CA CYS A 186 -19.59 -4.94 -8.71
C CYS A 186 -21.03 -4.84 -8.13
N VAL A 187 -21.67 -5.97 -7.91
CA VAL A 187 -22.97 -6.00 -7.22
C VAL A 187 -22.64 -5.85 -5.73
N GLN A 188 -22.81 -4.66 -5.21
CA GLN A 188 -22.90 -4.49 -3.76
C GLN A 188 -24.11 -5.30 -3.28
N PRO A 189 -23.94 -6.14 -2.24
CA PRO A 189 -25.11 -6.77 -1.62
C PRO A 189 -26.05 -5.67 -1.13
N THR A 190 -27.32 -5.74 -1.51
CA THR A 190 -28.36 -4.76 -1.19
C THR A 190 -28.69 -4.63 0.31
N SER A 191 -27.92 -5.28 1.19
CA SER A 191 -28.06 -5.24 2.65
C SER A 191 -27.06 -4.28 3.34
N TRP A 192 -26.30 -3.47 2.60
CA TRP A 192 -25.29 -2.54 3.15
C TRP A 192 -25.82 -1.11 3.15
N ALA A 193 -26.61 -0.78 4.15
CA ALA A 193 -26.71 0.59 4.61
C ALA A 193 -25.61 0.81 5.67
N TYR A 194 -24.43 1.32 5.27
CA TYR A 194 -23.49 1.91 6.20
C TYR A 194 -24.17 3.14 6.82
N ARG A 195 -24.60 3.02 8.08
CA ARG A 195 -24.85 4.19 8.93
C ARG A 195 -23.56 4.52 9.62
N PRO A 196 -22.90 5.65 9.30
CA PRO A 196 -21.78 6.10 10.09
C PRO A 196 -22.24 6.29 11.55
N PRO A 197 -21.43 5.90 12.54
CA PRO A 197 -21.72 6.26 13.93
C PRO A 197 -21.80 7.79 14.00
N ARG A 198 -22.79 8.30 14.72
CA ARG A 198 -22.86 9.74 15.04
C ARG A 198 -21.67 10.05 15.92
N SER A 199 -20.60 10.59 15.32
CA SER A 199 -19.41 10.99 16.05
C SER A 199 -19.62 12.38 16.66
N PRO A 200 -19.21 12.57 17.91
CA PRO A 200 -18.86 13.90 18.38
C PRO A 200 -17.43 14.20 17.94
N THR A 201 -17.27 15.23 17.13
CA THR A 201 -16.03 15.89 16.71
C THR A 201 -15.18 15.21 15.63
N PRO A 202 -14.95 15.91 14.52
CA PRO A 202 -14.09 15.43 13.44
C PRO A 202 -12.62 15.72 13.76
N ARG A 203 -11.81 14.68 13.89
CA ARG A 203 -10.38 14.80 13.66
C ARG A 203 -10.04 13.92 12.47
N ASN A 204 -9.50 14.56 11.44
CA ASN A 204 -9.02 13.99 10.18
C ASN A 204 -10.13 13.52 9.22
N THR A 205 -10.86 14.47 8.66
CA THR A 205 -11.57 14.25 7.42
C THR A 205 -10.57 14.42 6.27
N TRP A 206 -10.28 13.35 5.55
CA TRP A 206 -9.71 13.46 4.21
C TRP A 206 -10.68 14.30 3.37
N PRO A 207 -10.24 15.41 2.74
CA PRO A 207 -11.12 16.19 1.89
C PRO A 207 -11.44 15.37 0.64
N VAL A 208 -12.61 14.73 0.62
CA VAL A 208 -13.21 14.24 -0.62
C VAL A 208 -13.61 15.47 -1.41
N ARG A 209 -12.79 15.88 -2.37
CA ARG A 209 -13.16 16.95 -3.30
C ARG A 209 -14.33 16.46 -4.15
N THR A 210 -15.50 17.03 -3.94
CA THR A 210 -16.66 16.82 -4.79
C THR A 210 -16.46 17.48 -6.16
N LYS A 211 -17.09 16.94 -7.21
CA LYS A 211 -16.99 17.40 -8.61
C LYS A 211 -17.24 18.89 -8.87
N SER A 212 -17.73 19.64 -7.89
CA SER A 212 -18.07 21.07 -8.03
C SER A 212 -16.88 22.03 -7.95
N SER A 213 -15.66 21.56 -7.67
CA SER A 213 -14.46 22.40 -7.58
C SER A 213 -13.58 22.43 -8.85
N TRP A 214 -14.00 21.77 -9.93
CA TRP A 214 -13.32 21.82 -11.22
C TRP A 214 -14.02 22.80 -12.18
N GLY A 215 -13.93 24.09 -11.86
CA GLY A 215 -14.26 25.17 -12.79
C GLY A 215 -13.03 25.53 -13.61
N GLY A 216 -12.67 24.75 -14.60
CA GLY A 216 -11.62 25.05 -15.55
C GLY A 216 -12.09 24.71 -16.96
N ASN A 217 -12.43 25.73 -17.75
CA ASN A 217 -12.68 25.63 -19.18
C ASN A 217 -11.43 25.11 -19.89
N PHE A 218 -11.48 23.90 -20.42
CA PHE A 218 -10.53 23.43 -21.43
C PHE A 218 -11.02 23.89 -22.81
N PRO A 219 -10.26 24.65 -23.59
CA PRO A 219 -10.60 24.92 -24.97
C PRO A 219 -10.39 23.68 -25.81
N MET A 220 -11.45 23.21 -26.47
CA MET A 220 -11.38 22.20 -27.52
C MET A 220 -10.74 22.86 -28.74
N GLY A 221 -9.44 22.59 -28.99
CA GLY A 221 -8.78 22.90 -30.25
C GLY A 221 -9.20 21.91 -31.33
N ARG A 222 -9.55 22.45 -32.49
CA ARG A 222 -9.88 21.73 -33.75
C ARG A 222 -8.69 20.98 -34.30
#